data_dd1ce41ce99b6c68a61a2636da45cfb8
#
_entry.id   dd1ce41ce99b6c68a61a2636da45cfb8
#
_cell.length_a   1.000
_cell.length_b   1.000
_cell.length_c   1.000
_cell.angle_alpha   90.00
_cell.angle_beta   90.00
_cell.angle_gamma   90.00
#
_symmetry.space_group_name_H-M   'P 1'
#
loop_
_entity.id
_entity.type
_entity.pdbx_description
1 polymer ?
#
loop_
_entity_poly.entity_id
_entity_poly.type
_entity_poly.pdbx_seq_one_letter_code
_entity_poly.pdbx_strand_id
1 'polypeptide(L)'
;KELMNKPLTNVEKDRMLVMFLSFLIIIVFWGAFEQAGGLMSLYTEQKTDRMLSFSLPFIGNEVPAAIFQSINAFFIIIFATAVAYFWTKWANKGKESSSLFKMAVGLIIMAFGFFFMSKASTEVEVVESWVKWEPDEIVQKSAMIWLVLAYLFHTIGELCASPVALSFITKLAPVKYAAFMMGAYFAATGLGNKVAGFVGQLSEGAGEFQVFTGIAIFCTLFGILVLLLLKPLKRLTHGAEEKNVEIAQSAKLKNE
;
A
#
# COMPACT_ATOMS: atom_id res chain seq x y z
N LYS A 1 28.02 12.65 -22.98
CA LYS A 1 27.43 13.88 -23.56
C LYS A 1 26.58 13.59 -24.82
N GLU A 2 26.94 12.68 -25.72
CA GLU A 2 26.14 12.34 -26.92
C GLU A 2 24.75 11.73 -26.59
N LEU A 3 24.63 10.85 -25.58
CA LEU A 3 23.36 10.25 -25.16
C LEU A 3 22.38 11.29 -24.62
N MET A 4 22.87 12.36 -23.99
CA MET A 4 22.05 13.42 -23.40
C MET A 4 21.39 14.31 -24.47
N ASN A 5 22.00 14.44 -25.64
CA ASN A 5 21.54 15.33 -26.73
C ASN A 5 20.59 14.65 -27.73
N LYS A 6 20.45 13.31 -27.67
CA LYS A 6 19.50 12.60 -28.57
C LYS A 6 18.06 12.84 -28.14
N PRO A 7 17.15 13.16 -29.08
CA PRO A 7 15.73 13.26 -28.78
C PRO A 7 15.19 11.90 -28.29
N LEU A 8 14.15 11.94 -27.46
CA LEU A 8 13.46 10.73 -27.02
C LEU A 8 12.79 10.02 -28.19
N THR A 9 12.95 8.72 -28.27
CA THR A 9 12.20 7.86 -29.18
C THR A 9 10.73 7.78 -28.75
N ASN A 10 9.83 7.39 -29.66
CA ASN A 10 8.42 7.22 -29.33
C ASN A 10 8.23 6.15 -28.23
N VAL A 11 9.01 5.07 -28.26
CA VAL A 11 9.03 4.02 -27.23
C VAL A 11 9.39 4.59 -25.86
N GLU A 12 10.40 5.45 -25.78
CA GLU A 12 10.81 6.09 -24.52
C GLU A 12 9.75 7.06 -24.00
N LYS A 13 9.06 7.80 -24.89
CA LYS A 13 7.95 8.68 -24.53
C LYS A 13 6.77 7.88 -23.95
N ASP A 14 6.39 6.78 -24.58
CA ASP A 14 5.31 5.91 -24.12
C ASP A 14 5.65 5.30 -22.75
N ARG A 15 6.89 4.84 -22.56
CA ARG A 15 7.38 4.34 -21.26
C ARG A 15 7.36 5.42 -20.18
N MET A 16 7.76 6.65 -20.49
CA MET A 16 7.66 7.76 -19.54
C MET A 16 6.21 8.06 -19.20
N LEU A 17 5.30 8.04 -20.19
CA LEU A 17 3.88 8.27 -19.94
C LEU A 17 3.30 7.23 -18.98
N VAL A 18 3.54 5.94 -19.21
CA VAL A 18 3.02 4.89 -18.32
C VAL A 18 3.65 4.96 -16.93
N MET A 19 4.90 5.39 -16.79
CA MET A 19 5.50 5.65 -15.48
C MET A 19 4.79 6.80 -14.76
N PHE A 20 4.51 7.93 -15.42
CA PHE A 20 3.74 9.02 -14.81
C PHE A 20 2.33 8.59 -14.41
N LEU A 21 1.66 7.77 -15.24
CA LEU A 21 0.35 7.20 -14.87
C LEU A 21 0.46 6.24 -13.67
N SER A 22 1.57 5.48 -13.56
CA SER A 22 1.79 4.63 -12.40
C SER A 22 2.03 5.41 -11.11
N PHE A 23 2.52 6.65 -11.19
CA PHE A 23 2.67 7.52 -10.01
C PHE A 23 1.33 7.83 -9.34
N LEU A 24 0.21 7.84 -10.08
CA LEU A 24 -1.12 7.96 -9.48
C LEU A 24 -1.43 6.75 -8.59
N ILE A 25 -1.04 5.54 -9.03
CA ILE A 25 -1.20 4.33 -8.19
C ILE A 25 -0.37 4.45 -6.93
N ILE A 26 0.86 4.97 -7.05
CA ILE A 26 1.79 5.18 -5.92
C ILE A 26 1.24 6.21 -4.93
N ILE A 27 0.72 7.32 -5.42
CA ILE A 27 0.11 8.37 -4.59
C ILE A 27 -1.08 7.81 -3.81
N VAL A 28 -1.99 7.09 -4.48
CA VAL A 28 -3.16 6.47 -3.84
C VAL A 28 -2.73 5.42 -2.83
N PHE A 29 -1.77 4.56 -3.19
CA PHE A 29 -1.26 3.52 -2.31
C PHE A 29 -0.67 4.12 -1.02
N TRP A 30 0.28 5.05 -1.13
CA TRP A 30 0.91 5.65 0.04
C TRP A 30 -0.04 6.56 0.83
N GLY A 31 -0.98 7.23 0.13
CA GLY A 31 -2.01 8.02 0.78
C GLY A 31 -2.93 7.19 1.70
N ALA A 32 -3.20 5.94 1.31
CA ALA A 32 -3.93 5.00 2.14
C ALA A 32 -3.02 4.32 3.18
N PHE A 33 -1.84 3.82 2.76
CA PHE A 33 -0.93 3.06 3.63
C PHE A 33 -0.46 3.86 4.85
N GLU A 34 -0.16 5.13 4.68
CA GLU A 34 0.32 6.01 5.74
C GLU A 34 -0.75 6.35 6.81
N GLN A 35 -2.00 5.91 6.61
CA GLN A 35 -2.99 5.95 7.69
C GLN A 35 -2.59 5.08 8.88
N ALA A 36 -1.72 4.10 8.67
CA ALA A 36 -1.14 3.29 9.75
C ALA A 36 -0.38 4.13 10.78
N GLY A 37 0.38 5.13 10.33
CA GLY A 37 1.10 6.07 11.20
C GLY A 37 0.26 7.25 11.71
N GLY A 38 -0.87 7.53 11.06
CA GLY A 38 -1.79 8.62 11.38
C GLY A 38 -3.06 8.15 12.08
N LEU A 39 -4.16 8.11 11.33
CA LEU A 39 -5.50 7.82 11.87
C LEU A 39 -5.59 6.48 12.59
N MET A 40 -4.98 5.40 12.05
CA MET A 40 -5.03 4.09 12.71
C MET A 40 -4.24 4.09 14.04
N SER A 41 -3.12 4.83 14.11
CA SER A 41 -2.35 4.94 15.36
C SER A 41 -3.16 5.67 16.44
N LEU A 42 -3.82 6.76 16.07
CA LEU A 42 -4.69 7.52 16.98
C LEU A 42 -5.90 6.67 17.43
N TYR A 43 -6.54 5.98 16.49
CA TYR A 43 -7.62 5.04 16.79
C TYR A 43 -7.17 3.93 17.75
N THR A 44 -5.98 3.37 17.55
CA THR A 44 -5.40 2.33 18.41
C THR A 44 -5.23 2.84 19.83
N GLU A 45 -4.74 4.05 19.99
CA GLU A 45 -4.52 4.65 21.33
C GLU A 45 -5.84 4.87 22.07
N GLN A 46 -6.83 5.40 21.39
CA GLN A 46 -8.06 5.86 22.03
C GLN A 46 -9.16 4.79 22.10
N LYS A 47 -9.34 4.00 21.02
CA LYS A 47 -10.55 3.21 20.78
C LYS A 47 -10.33 1.70 20.68
N THR A 48 -9.09 1.22 20.76
CA THR A 48 -8.80 -0.23 20.77
C THR A 48 -8.58 -0.73 22.19
N ASP A 49 -9.22 -1.83 22.55
CA ASP A 49 -8.94 -2.54 23.80
C ASP A 49 -7.57 -3.24 23.65
N ARG A 50 -6.56 -2.71 24.35
CA ARG A 50 -5.17 -3.17 24.31
C ARG A 50 -4.77 -4.00 25.53
N MET A 51 -5.77 -4.37 26.37
CA MET A 51 -5.54 -5.15 27.57
C MET A 51 -5.34 -6.63 27.26
N LEU A 52 -4.31 -7.20 27.86
CA LEU A 52 -4.04 -8.64 27.81
C LEU A 52 -4.51 -9.30 29.11
N SER A 53 -4.94 -10.56 29.00
CA SER A 53 -5.30 -11.39 30.17
C SER A 53 -4.08 -11.79 31.02
N PHE A 54 -2.87 -11.53 30.53
CA PHE A 54 -1.59 -11.85 31.19
C PHE A 54 -0.61 -10.69 31.06
N SER A 55 0.35 -10.62 31.98
CA SER A 55 1.37 -9.59 31.94
C SER A 55 2.56 -10.03 31.10
N LEU A 56 2.98 -9.18 30.15
CA LEU A 56 4.20 -9.37 29.39
C LEU A 56 5.40 -8.77 30.13
N PRO A 57 6.58 -9.43 30.13
CA PRO A 57 7.80 -8.85 30.66
C PRO A 57 8.08 -7.49 29.98
N PHE A 58 8.42 -6.48 30.75
CA PHE A 58 8.76 -5.10 30.33
C PHE A 58 7.61 -4.25 29.77
N ILE A 59 6.45 -4.84 29.39
CA ILE A 59 5.31 -4.13 28.77
C ILE A 59 4.13 -4.03 29.75
N GLY A 60 3.95 -5.02 30.65
CA GLY A 60 2.79 -5.09 31.54
C GLY A 60 1.58 -5.75 30.85
N ASN A 61 0.38 -5.36 31.28
CA ASN A 61 -0.87 -5.93 30.79
C ASN A 61 -1.48 -5.12 29.62
N GLU A 62 -1.04 -3.88 29.40
CA GLU A 62 -1.53 -3.04 28.30
C GLU A 62 -0.46 -2.91 27.20
N VAL A 63 -0.83 -3.31 25.97
CA VAL A 63 0.07 -3.20 24.81
C VAL A 63 0.15 -1.74 24.36
N PRO A 64 1.33 -1.09 24.36
CA PRO A 64 1.49 0.26 23.84
C PRO A 64 1.06 0.36 22.36
N ALA A 65 0.31 1.41 22.01
CA ALA A 65 -0.18 1.59 20.65
C ALA A 65 0.95 1.61 19.60
N ALA A 66 2.12 2.15 19.95
CA ALA A 66 3.29 2.19 19.07
C ALA A 66 3.80 0.78 18.65
N ILE A 67 3.57 -0.26 19.45
CA ILE A 67 3.97 -1.63 19.12
C ILE A 67 3.21 -2.13 17.89
N PHE A 68 1.95 -1.72 17.69
CA PHE A 68 1.16 -2.14 16.54
C PHE A 68 1.75 -1.69 15.20
N GLN A 69 2.43 -0.55 15.15
CA GLN A 69 3.16 -0.13 13.94
C GLN A 69 4.31 -1.09 13.60
N SER A 70 4.94 -1.71 14.60
CA SER A 70 6.00 -2.70 14.42
C SER A 70 5.47 -4.04 13.86
N ILE A 71 4.16 -4.31 13.93
CA ILE A 71 3.54 -5.50 13.37
C ILE A 71 3.73 -5.55 11.85
N ASN A 72 3.71 -4.41 11.17
CA ASN A 72 4.01 -4.36 9.74
C ASN A 72 5.41 -4.91 9.45
N ALA A 73 6.45 -4.44 10.13
CA ALA A 73 7.81 -4.93 9.95
C ALA A 73 7.94 -6.44 10.26
N PHE A 74 7.27 -6.91 11.31
CA PHE A 74 7.22 -8.33 11.66
C PHE A 74 6.55 -9.17 10.55
N PHE A 75 5.44 -8.74 10.02
CA PHE A 75 4.75 -9.41 8.91
C PHE A 75 5.56 -9.37 7.62
N ILE A 76 6.31 -8.30 7.33
CA ILE A 76 7.23 -8.25 6.20
C ILE A 76 8.24 -9.40 6.29
N ILE A 77 8.87 -9.58 7.44
CA ILE A 77 9.87 -10.65 7.64
C ILE A 77 9.26 -12.03 7.40
N ILE A 78 8.04 -12.27 7.88
CA ILE A 78 7.36 -13.56 7.73
C ILE A 78 6.89 -13.80 6.30
N PHE A 79 6.24 -12.80 5.69
CA PHE A 79 5.49 -13.00 4.45
C PHE A 79 6.26 -12.63 3.17
N ALA A 80 7.38 -11.90 3.23
CA ALA A 80 8.09 -11.46 2.04
C ALA A 80 8.46 -12.62 1.11
N THR A 81 9.05 -13.69 1.66
CA THR A 81 9.42 -14.86 0.89
C THR A 81 8.20 -15.60 0.34
N ALA A 82 7.13 -15.73 1.12
CA ALA A 82 5.90 -16.39 0.70
C ALA A 82 5.22 -15.64 -0.45
N VAL A 83 5.12 -14.31 -0.36
CA VAL A 83 4.55 -13.48 -1.42
C VAL A 83 5.42 -13.52 -2.68
N ALA A 84 6.75 -13.45 -2.56
CA ALA A 84 7.66 -13.58 -3.69
C ALA A 84 7.53 -14.94 -4.37
N TYR A 85 7.46 -16.04 -3.60
CA TYR A 85 7.22 -17.39 -4.11
C TYR A 85 5.87 -17.53 -4.80
N PHE A 86 4.80 -16.96 -4.22
CA PHE A 86 3.47 -16.92 -4.82
C PHE A 86 3.51 -16.27 -6.22
N TRP A 87 4.11 -15.08 -6.34
CA TRP A 87 4.18 -14.37 -7.62
C TRP A 87 5.03 -15.11 -8.65
N THR A 88 6.13 -15.74 -8.23
CA THR A 88 6.96 -16.57 -9.12
C THR A 88 6.17 -17.75 -9.65
N LYS A 89 5.47 -18.48 -8.76
CA LYS A 89 4.65 -19.63 -9.13
C LYS A 89 3.46 -19.22 -10.02
N TRP A 90 2.88 -18.05 -9.76
CA TRP A 90 1.79 -17.49 -10.54
C TRP A 90 2.25 -17.17 -11.98
N ALA A 91 3.39 -16.50 -12.13
CA ALA A 91 4.00 -16.18 -13.41
C ALA A 91 4.39 -17.42 -14.21
N ASN A 92 4.96 -18.45 -13.56
CA ASN A 92 5.35 -19.72 -14.19
C ASN A 92 4.15 -20.50 -14.73
N LYS A 93 2.93 -20.21 -14.28
CA LYS A 93 1.68 -20.76 -14.84
C LYS A 93 1.17 -19.99 -16.05
N GLY A 94 1.95 -19.05 -16.60
CA GLY A 94 1.55 -18.20 -17.73
C GLY A 94 0.45 -17.19 -17.41
N LYS A 95 0.17 -16.93 -16.11
CA LYS A 95 -0.83 -15.96 -15.69
C LYS A 95 -0.29 -14.53 -15.72
N GLU A 96 -1.18 -13.56 -15.84
CA GLU A 96 -0.81 -12.13 -15.81
C GLU A 96 -0.05 -11.78 -14.52
N SER A 97 1.15 -11.25 -14.68
CA SER A 97 2.06 -10.93 -13.57
C SER A 97 2.87 -9.66 -13.82
N SER A 98 2.38 -8.76 -14.69
CA SER A 98 3.00 -7.47 -14.92
C SER A 98 3.05 -6.62 -13.66
N SER A 99 3.97 -5.67 -13.61
CA SER A 99 4.14 -4.79 -12.45
C SER A 99 2.86 -4.02 -12.13
N LEU A 100 2.19 -3.47 -13.14
CA LEU A 100 0.93 -2.75 -12.96
C LEU A 100 -0.18 -3.64 -12.40
N PHE A 101 -0.26 -4.91 -12.84
CA PHE A 101 -1.20 -5.87 -12.29
C PHE A 101 -0.96 -6.13 -10.80
N LYS A 102 0.30 -6.37 -10.42
CA LYS A 102 0.69 -6.62 -9.01
C LYS A 102 0.42 -5.39 -8.13
N MET A 103 0.72 -4.18 -8.63
CA MET A 103 0.44 -2.94 -7.91
C MET A 103 -1.07 -2.75 -7.68
N ALA A 104 -1.90 -3.00 -8.69
CA ALA A 104 -3.35 -2.89 -8.58
C ALA A 104 -3.93 -3.94 -7.60
N VAL A 105 -3.47 -5.19 -7.67
CA VAL A 105 -3.85 -6.25 -6.74
C VAL A 105 -3.38 -5.91 -5.32
N GLY A 106 -2.16 -5.40 -5.15
CA GLY A 106 -1.64 -4.96 -3.87
C GLY A 106 -2.49 -3.86 -3.23
N LEU A 107 -2.93 -2.89 -4.04
CA LEU A 107 -3.82 -1.83 -3.58
C LEU A 107 -5.19 -2.37 -3.13
N ILE A 108 -5.77 -3.31 -3.86
CA ILE A 108 -7.04 -3.96 -3.48
C ILE A 108 -6.88 -4.76 -2.20
N ILE A 109 -5.79 -5.53 -2.06
CA ILE A 109 -5.52 -6.31 -0.84
C ILE A 109 -5.38 -5.37 0.36
N MET A 110 -4.63 -4.27 0.23
CA MET A 110 -4.50 -3.26 1.28
C MET A 110 -5.85 -2.66 1.65
N ALA A 111 -6.70 -2.38 0.67
CA ALA A 111 -8.05 -1.84 0.89
C ALA A 111 -8.92 -2.75 1.78
N PHE A 112 -8.75 -4.08 1.68
CA PHE A 112 -9.41 -5.01 2.58
C PHE A 112 -9.02 -4.81 4.05
N GLY A 113 -7.81 -4.36 4.33
CA GLY A 113 -7.39 -4.00 5.69
C GLY A 113 -8.26 -2.90 6.30
N PHE A 114 -8.68 -1.94 5.51
CA PHE A 114 -9.57 -0.86 5.97
C PHE A 114 -11.00 -1.31 6.23
N PHE A 115 -11.49 -2.38 5.59
CA PHE A 115 -12.78 -2.97 5.97
C PHE A 115 -12.74 -3.56 7.38
N PHE A 116 -11.62 -4.13 7.81
CA PHE A 116 -11.47 -4.56 9.21
C PHE A 116 -11.47 -3.38 10.17
N MET A 117 -10.85 -2.24 9.80
CA MET A 117 -10.91 -1.02 10.60
C MET A 117 -12.33 -0.42 10.64
N SER A 118 -13.07 -0.48 9.54
CA SER A 118 -14.50 -0.10 9.52
C SER A 118 -15.30 -0.98 10.46
N LYS A 119 -15.05 -2.30 10.46
CA LYS A 119 -15.71 -3.22 11.41
C LYS A 119 -15.32 -2.91 12.85
N ALA A 120 -14.04 -2.66 13.13
CA ALA A 120 -13.59 -2.23 14.45
C ALA A 120 -14.36 -1.00 14.94
N SER A 121 -14.52 0.00 14.07
CA SER A 121 -15.25 1.23 14.41
C SER A 121 -16.73 1.00 14.77
N THR A 122 -17.35 -0.07 14.29
CA THR A 122 -18.74 -0.42 14.67
C THR A 122 -18.86 -1.09 16.04
N GLU A 123 -17.75 -1.50 16.65
CA GLU A 123 -17.75 -2.11 18.00
C GLU A 123 -17.55 -1.06 19.10
N VAL A 124 -17.14 0.16 18.72
CA VAL A 124 -16.93 1.24 19.69
C VAL A 124 -18.27 1.84 20.08
N GLU A 125 -18.58 1.82 21.37
CA GLU A 125 -19.74 2.52 21.92
C GLU A 125 -19.27 3.80 22.64
N VAL A 126 -19.86 4.91 22.26
CA VAL A 126 -19.59 6.23 22.82
C VAL A 126 -20.89 6.79 23.40
N VAL A 127 -20.84 7.23 24.64
CA VAL A 127 -21.94 7.97 25.28
C VAL A 127 -21.58 9.45 25.22
N GLU A 128 -22.40 10.22 24.49
CA GLU A 128 -22.24 11.67 24.41
C GLU A 128 -22.41 12.32 25.79
N SER A 129 -21.47 13.17 26.17
CA SER A 129 -21.58 13.94 27.38
C SER A 129 -22.66 15.03 27.25
N TRP A 130 -23.56 15.08 28.22
CA TRP A 130 -24.58 16.16 28.32
C TRP A 130 -23.95 17.52 28.68
N VAL A 131 -22.68 17.51 29.12
CA VAL A 131 -21.93 18.70 29.52
C VAL A 131 -21.03 19.13 28.37
N LYS A 132 -21.28 20.27 27.80
CA LYS A 132 -20.65 20.79 26.54
C LYS A 132 -19.09 20.81 26.54
N TRP A 133 -18.45 20.76 27.69
CA TRP A 133 -16.99 20.81 27.87
C TRP A 133 -16.40 19.51 28.46
N GLU A 134 -17.21 18.49 28.70
CA GLU A 134 -16.71 17.17 29.04
C GLU A 134 -16.58 16.31 27.79
N PRO A 135 -15.47 15.54 27.64
CA PRO A 135 -15.33 14.64 26.52
C PRO A 135 -16.36 13.50 26.58
N ASP A 136 -16.78 13.01 25.43
CA ASP A 136 -17.60 11.84 25.31
C ASP A 136 -16.92 10.62 25.95
N GLU A 137 -17.69 9.79 26.65
CA GLU A 137 -17.18 8.60 27.33
C GLU A 137 -17.22 7.40 26.39
N ILE A 138 -16.06 6.76 26.18
CA ILE A 138 -15.97 5.50 25.44
C ILE A 138 -16.30 4.36 26.41
N VAL A 139 -17.50 3.81 26.29
CA VAL A 139 -18.00 2.73 27.13
C VAL A 139 -17.47 1.37 26.68
N GLN A 140 -17.35 1.18 25.36
CA GLN A 140 -16.80 -0.05 24.78
C GLN A 140 -15.74 0.27 23.72
N LYS A 141 -14.60 -0.41 23.82
CA LYS A 141 -13.50 -0.34 22.85
C LYS A 141 -13.57 -1.53 21.88
N SER A 142 -13.01 -1.34 20.70
CA SER A 142 -12.91 -2.40 19.68
C SER A 142 -11.83 -3.44 20.04
N ALA A 143 -12.05 -4.68 19.58
CA ALA A 143 -11.08 -5.76 19.79
C ALA A 143 -9.78 -5.55 18.96
N MET A 144 -8.62 -5.86 19.58
CA MET A 144 -7.30 -5.79 18.92
C MET A 144 -7.19 -6.60 17.64
N ILE A 145 -7.97 -7.68 17.51
CA ILE A 145 -7.85 -8.59 16.36
C ILE A 145 -8.12 -7.87 15.04
N TRP A 146 -9.03 -6.91 15.01
CA TRP A 146 -9.32 -6.15 13.80
C TRP A 146 -8.12 -5.34 13.32
N LEU A 147 -7.40 -4.75 14.27
CA LEU A 147 -6.19 -4.00 13.98
C LEU A 147 -5.06 -4.91 13.45
N VAL A 148 -4.87 -6.08 14.05
CA VAL A 148 -3.88 -7.07 13.59
C VAL A 148 -4.21 -7.54 12.17
N LEU A 149 -5.49 -7.83 11.88
CA LEU A 149 -5.94 -8.20 10.54
C LEU A 149 -5.73 -7.04 9.54
N ALA A 150 -6.02 -5.80 9.92
CA ALA A 150 -5.76 -4.65 9.07
C ALA A 150 -4.27 -4.55 8.70
N TYR A 151 -3.36 -4.62 9.67
CA TYR A 151 -1.92 -4.62 9.42
C TYR A 151 -1.45 -5.81 8.56
N LEU A 152 -2.04 -7.00 8.73
CA LEU A 152 -1.75 -8.16 7.89
C LEU A 152 -2.05 -7.87 6.41
N PHE A 153 -3.26 -7.38 6.11
CA PHE A 153 -3.65 -7.07 4.74
C PHE A 153 -2.89 -5.88 4.17
N HIS A 154 -2.60 -4.85 4.97
CA HIS A 154 -1.74 -3.74 4.58
C HIS A 154 -0.35 -4.24 4.20
N THR A 155 0.26 -5.10 4.99
CA THR A 155 1.59 -5.65 4.72
C THR A 155 1.62 -6.52 3.47
N ILE A 156 0.63 -7.41 3.28
CA ILE A 156 0.56 -8.23 2.06
C ILE A 156 0.37 -7.34 0.82
N GLY A 157 -0.48 -6.33 0.92
CA GLY A 157 -0.66 -5.33 -0.14
C GLY A 157 0.63 -4.58 -0.45
N GLU A 158 1.36 -4.16 0.56
CA GLU A 158 2.67 -3.51 0.44
C GLU A 158 3.69 -4.40 -0.27
N LEU A 159 3.82 -5.65 0.15
CA LEU A 159 4.74 -6.62 -0.48
C LEU A 159 4.41 -6.89 -1.96
N CYS A 160 3.14 -6.73 -2.36
CA CYS A 160 2.73 -6.84 -3.76
C CYS A 160 3.02 -5.55 -4.56
N ALA A 161 2.96 -4.38 -3.96
CA ALA A 161 3.00 -3.10 -4.67
C ALA A 161 4.37 -2.40 -4.57
N SER A 162 4.91 -2.22 -3.38
CA SER A 162 6.06 -1.33 -3.13
C SER A 162 7.36 -1.78 -3.85
N PRO A 163 7.87 -3.01 -3.69
CA PRO A 163 9.08 -3.45 -4.38
C PRO A 163 8.89 -3.54 -5.89
N VAL A 164 7.65 -3.81 -6.33
CA VAL A 164 7.30 -3.92 -7.74
C VAL A 164 7.28 -2.54 -8.40
N ALA A 165 6.74 -1.51 -7.74
CA ALA A 165 6.74 -0.15 -8.24
C ALA A 165 8.16 0.38 -8.47
N LEU A 166 9.04 0.20 -7.50
CA LEU A 166 10.44 0.60 -7.62
C LEU A 166 11.14 -0.11 -8.80
N SER A 167 10.95 -1.43 -8.92
CA SER A 167 11.48 -2.23 -10.03
C SER A 167 10.91 -1.78 -11.38
N PHE A 168 9.62 -1.43 -11.44
CA PHE A 168 8.95 -0.95 -12.65
C PHE A 168 9.61 0.34 -13.17
N ILE A 169 9.82 1.31 -12.31
CA ILE A 169 10.44 2.58 -12.67
C ILE A 169 11.86 2.36 -13.18
N THR A 170 12.67 1.57 -12.49
CA THR A 170 14.07 1.31 -12.90
C THR A 170 14.18 0.58 -14.23
N LYS A 171 13.21 -0.27 -14.59
CA LYS A 171 13.21 -1.02 -15.85
C LYS A 171 12.76 -0.18 -17.05
N LEU A 172 11.83 0.75 -16.86
CA LEU A 172 11.25 1.53 -17.94
C LEU A 172 11.97 2.84 -18.20
N ALA A 173 12.62 3.42 -17.18
CA ALA A 173 13.24 4.72 -17.28
C ALA A 173 14.33 4.75 -18.37
N PRO A 174 14.28 5.72 -19.33
CA PRO A 174 15.38 5.94 -20.24
C PRO A 174 16.64 6.28 -19.46
N VAL A 175 17.79 5.75 -19.88
CA VAL A 175 19.09 5.90 -19.17
C VAL A 175 19.37 7.35 -18.78
N LYS A 176 19.11 8.29 -19.71
CA LYS A 176 19.35 9.74 -19.46
C LYS A 176 18.42 10.36 -18.44
N TYR A 177 17.27 9.77 -18.15
CA TYR A 177 16.29 10.27 -17.20
C TYR A 177 16.10 9.34 -15.99
N ALA A 178 16.90 8.30 -15.84
CA ALA A 178 16.73 7.32 -14.76
C ALA A 178 16.74 7.98 -13.37
N ALA A 179 17.71 8.84 -13.08
CA ALA A 179 17.76 9.55 -11.80
C ALA A 179 16.57 10.49 -11.59
N PHE A 180 16.14 11.19 -12.65
CA PHE A 180 14.96 12.07 -12.60
C PHE A 180 13.68 11.26 -12.31
N MET A 181 13.49 10.13 -12.98
CA MET A 181 12.30 9.29 -12.78
C MET A 181 12.28 8.67 -11.38
N MET A 182 13.44 8.33 -10.82
CA MET A 182 13.54 7.91 -9.41
C MET A 182 13.19 9.05 -8.45
N GLY A 183 13.67 10.26 -8.70
CA GLY A 183 13.27 11.45 -7.94
C GLY A 183 11.76 11.72 -8.02
N ALA A 184 11.17 11.58 -9.20
CA ALA A 184 9.73 11.72 -9.41
C ALA A 184 8.92 10.62 -8.67
N TYR A 185 9.43 9.39 -8.60
CA TYR A 185 8.86 8.33 -7.78
C TYR A 185 8.80 8.71 -6.29
N PHE A 186 9.90 9.22 -5.74
CA PHE A 186 9.93 9.67 -4.33
C PHE A 186 9.05 10.91 -4.10
N ALA A 187 8.96 11.81 -5.08
CA ALA A 187 8.03 12.91 -5.03
C ALA A 187 6.57 12.44 -5.01
N ALA A 188 6.22 11.42 -5.81
CA ALA A 188 4.89 10.79 -5.80
C ALA A 188 4.59 10.14 -4.43
N THR A 189 5.57 9.46 -3.82
CA THR A 189 5.45 8.93 -2.45
C THR A 189 5.17 10.06 -1.45
N GLY A 190 5.94 11.15 -1.51
CA GLY A 190 5.74 12.32 -0.64
C GLY A 190 4.37 12.99 -0.83
N LEU A 191 3.84 13.03 -2.07
CA LEU A 191 2.47 13.48 -2.33
C LEU A 191 1.44 12.55 -1.70
N GLY A 192 1.67 11.23 -1.77
CA GLY A 192 0.84 10.24 -1.07
C GLY A 192 0.78 10.51 0.43
N ASN A 193 1.92 10.73 1.08
CA ASN A 193 2.01 11.05 2.50
C ASN A 193 1.25 12.35 2.83
N LYS A 194 1.30 13.36 1.95
CA LYS A 194 0.50 14.58 2.13
C LYS A 194 -1.00 14.31 2.02
N VAL A 195 -1.41 13.47 1.08
CA VAL A 195 -2.82 13.03 0.96
C VAL A 195 -3.25 12.29 2.23
N ALA A 196 -2.39 11.44 2.79
CA ALA A 196 -2.68 10.74 4.05
C ALA A 196 -2.96 11.73 5.19
N GLY A 197 -2.15 12.77 5.35
CA GLY A 197 -2.37 13.82 6.36
C GLY A 197 -3.70 14.56 6.16
N PHE A 198 -4.06 14.86 4.91
CA PHE A 198 -5.35 15.49 4.60
C PHE A 198 -6.54 14.59 4.91
N VAL A 199 -6.46 13.29 4.57
CA VAL A 199 -7.50 12.30 4.90
C VAL A 199 -7.64 12.14 6.43
N GLY A 200 -6.53 12.15 7.18
CA GLY A 200 -6.55 12.15 8.64
C GLY A 200 -7.32 13.34 9.22
N GLN A 201 -7.13 14.54 8.66
CA GLN A 201 -7.90 15.73 9.09
C GLN A 201 -9.41 15.61 8.81
N LEU A 202 -9.79 14.98 7.70
CA LEU A 202 -11.21 14.76 7.40
C LEU A 202 -11.91 13.86 8.43
N SER A 203 -11.17 12.99 9.11
CA SER A 203 -11.74 12.08 10.11
C SER A 203 -12.27 12.81 11.35
N GLU A 204 -11.74 13.98 11.68
CA GLU A 204 -12.22 14.80 12.80
C GLU A 204 -13.67 15.26 12.61
N GLY A 205 -14.11 15.45 11.35
CA GLY A 205 -15.48 15.89 11.04
C GLY A 205 -16.42 14.76 10.59
N ALA A 206 -15.88 13.72 9.93
CA ALA A 206 -16.70 12.66 9.32
C ALA A 206 -16.82 11.39 10.18
N GLY A 207 -15.94 11.23 11.17
CA GLY A 207 -15.84 10.01 11.98
C GLY A 207 -15.04 8.89 11.31
N GLU A 208 -14.45 8.02 12.12
CA GLU A 208 -13.50 7.00 11.66
C GLU A 208 -14.15 5.94 10.77
N PHE A 209 -15.39 5.53 11.09
CA PHE A 209 -16.11 4.54 10.28
C PHE A 209 -16.26 5.00 8.83
N GLN A 210 -16.69 6.24 8.62
CA GLN A 210 -16.89 6.81 7.29
C GLN A 210 -15.56 6.94 6.55
N VAL A 211 -14.50 7.34 7.22
CA VAL A 211 -13.18 7.52 6.60
C VAL A 211 -12.56 6.17 6.25
N PHE A 212 -12.54 5.19 7.17
CA PHE A 212 -12.02 3.85 6.86
C PHE A 212 -12.81 3.17 5.73
N THR A 213 -14.14 3.25 5.77
CA THR A 213 -15.00 2.71 4.71
C THR A 213 -14.76 3.44 3.38
N GLY A 214 -14.62 4.76 3.40
CA GLY A 214 -14.34 5.57 2.23
C GLY A 214 -13.00 5.21 1.58
N ILE A 215 -11.94 5.05 2.37
CA ILE A 215 -10.62 4.61 1.88
C ILE A 215 -10.73 3.20 1.28
N ALA A 216 -11.38 2.26 1.97
CA ALA A 216 -11.55 0.89 1.49
C ALA A 216 -12.25 0.83 0.14
N ILE A 217 -13.37 1.54 -0.01
CA ILE A 217 -14.14 1.58 -1.26
C ILE A 217 -13.33 2.28 -2.35
N PHE A 218 -12.76 3.45 -2.07
CA PHE A 218 -11.99 4.22 -3.05
C PHE A 218 -10.80 3.42 -3.59
N CYS A 219 -9.97 2.84 -2.71
CA CYS A 219 -8.80 2.07 -3.13
C CYS A 219 -9.19 0.80 -3.89
N THR A 220 -10.29 0.13 -3.50
CA THR A 220 -10.81 -1.04 -4.23
C THR A 220 -11.26 -0.65 -5.63
N LEU A 221 -12.08 0.40 -5.76
CA LEU A 221 -12.56 0.87 -7.07
C LEU A 221 -11.43 1.37 -7.96
N PHE A 222 -10.46 2.09 -7.39
CA PHE A 222 -9.30 2.57 -8.12
C PHE A 222 -8.42 1.40 -8.59
N GLY A 223 -8.19 0.39 -7.74
CA GLY A 223 -7.48 -0.83 -8.12
C GLY A 223 -8.17 -1.59 -9.25
N ILE A 224 -9.51 -1.73 -9.18
CA ILE A 224 -10.32 -2.33 -10.26
C ILE A 224 -10.19 -1.51 -11.55
N LEU A 225 -10.26 -0.18 -11.48
CA LEU A 225 -10.06 0.70 -12.63
C LEU A 225 -8.71 0.46 -13.30
N VAL A 226 -7.63 0.34 -12.51
CA VAL A 226 -6.28 0.03 -13.04
C VAL A 226 -6.28 -1.34 -13.73
N LEU A 227 -6.95 -2.35 -13.16
CA LEU A 227 -7.06 -3.67 -13.79
C LEU A 227 -7.83 -3.62 -15.11
N LEU A 228 -8.89 -2.83 -15.21
CA LEU A 228 -9.65 -2.63 -16.45
C LEU A 228 -8.79 -1.93 -17.54
N LEU A 229 -7.95 -0.99 -17.11
CA LEU A 229 -7.02 -0.25 -17.98
C LEU A 229 -5.70 -0.98 -18.22
N LEU A 230 -5.51 -2.19 -17.69
CA LEU A 230 -4.24 -2.90 -17.74
C LEU A 230 -3.73 -3.12 -19.16
N LYS A 231 -4.62 -3.50 -20.10
CA LYS A 231 -4.24 -3.76 -21.49
C LYS A 231 -3.64 -2.53 -22.19
N PRO A 232 -4.31 -1.35 -22.22
CA PRO A 232 -3.71 -0.16 -22.82
C PRO A 232 -2.44 0.31 -22.10
N LEU A 233 -2.40 0.25 -20.74
CA LEU A 233 -1.22 0.62 -19.98
C LEU A 233 -0.01 -0.29 -20.28
N LYS A 234 -0.24 -1.60 -20.37
CA LYS A 234 0.80 -2.58 -20.71
C LYS A 234 1.36 -2.39 -22.12
N ARG A 235 0.57 -1.93 -23.08
CA ARG A 235 1.06 -1.63 -24.43
C ARG A 235 2.12 -0.52 -24.43
N LEU A 236 1.99 0.47 -23.55
CA LEU A 236 2.94 1.57 -23.43
C LEU A 236 4.30 1.14 -22.86
N THR A 237 4.41 -0.04 -22.26
CA THR A 237 5.69 -0.58 -21.78
C THR A 237 6.56 -1.14 -22.91
N HIS A 238 5.96 -1.40 -24.09
CA HIS A 238 6.64 -1.99 -25.26
C HIS A 238 7.44 -3.25 -24.93
N GLY A 239 6.88 -4.16 -24.12
CA GLY A 239 7.50 -5.43 -23.74
C GLY A 239 8.73 -5.32 -22.85
N ALA A 240 8.97 -4.17 -22.22
CA ALA A 240 10.16 -3.99 -21.37
C ALA A 240 10.20 -4.97 -20.18
N GLU A 241 9.04 -5.44 -19.72
CA GLU A 241 8.95 -6.42 -18.63
C GLU A 241 9.15 -7.86 -19.13
N GLU A 242 8.76 -8.17 -20.37
CA GLU A 242 8.83 -9.51 -20.96
C GLU A 242 10.27 -9.89 -21.32
N LYS A 243 11.04 -8.97 -21.92
CA LYS A 243 12.46 -9.18 -22.25
C LYS A 243 13.31 -9.58 -21.05
N ASN A 244 13.02 -9.07 -19.87
CA ASN A 244 13.77 -9.40 -18.67
C ASN A 244 13.44 -10.81 -18.15
N VAL A 245 12.25 -11.33 -18.39
CA VAL A 245 11.87 -12.71 -18.06
C VAL A 245 12.58 -13.70 -18.97
N GLU A 246 12.66 -13.42 -20.28
CA GLU A 246 13.38 -14.25 -21.25
C GLU A 246 14.89 -14.30 -20.96
N ILE A 247 15.50 -13.15 -20.62
CA ILE A 247 16.93 -13.08 -20.25
C ILE A 247 17.18 -13.86 -18.96
N ALA A 248 16.31 -13.77 -17.96
CA ALA A 248 16.44 -14.52 -16.72
C ALA A 248 16.27 -16.03 -16.91
N GLN A 249 15.35 -16.45 -17.80
CA GLN A 249 15.15 -17.85 -18.16
C GLN A 249 16.32 -18.41 -18.96
N SER A 250 16.83 -17.67 -19.94
CA SER A 250 17.98 -18.08 -20.73
C SER A 250 19.29 -18.16 -19.91
N ALA A 251 19.43 -17.31 -18.88
CA ALA A 251 20.56 -17.37 -17.96
C ALA A 251 20.51 -18.59 -17.03
N LYS A 252 19.29 -19.01 -16.62
CA LYS A 252 19.09 -20.26 -15.86
C LYS A 252 19.42 -21.49 -16.65
N LEU A 253 18.95 -21.57 -17.91
CA LEU A 253 19.22 -22.71 -18.82
C LEU A 253 20.71 -22.85 -19.22
N LYS A 254 21.52 -21.80 -19.05
CA LYS A 254 22.96 -21.87 -19.28
C LYS A 254 23.77 -22.32 -18.08
N ASN A 255 23.16 -22.33 -16.90
CA ASN A 255 23.79 -22.72 -15.63
C ASN A 255 23.35 -24.11 -15.14
N GLU A 256 22.44 -24.78 -15.85
CA GLU A 256 22.07 -26.21 -15.77
C GLU A 256 22.81 -27.03 -16.83
#